data_243c2ccf6a5c3bb1b946ec370441916b
#
_entry.id   243c2ccf6a5c3bb1b946ec370441916b
#
_cell.length_a   1.000
_cell.length_b   1.000
_cell.length_c   1.000
_cell.angle_alpha   90.00
_cell.angle_beta   90.00
_cell.angle_gamma   90.00
#
_symmetry.space_group_name_H-M   'P 1'
#
loop_
_entity.id
_entity.type
_entity.pdbx_description
1 polymer ?
#
loop_
_entity_poly.entity_id
_entity_poly.type
_entity_poly.pdbx_seq_one_letter_code
_entity_poly.pdbx_strand_id
1 'polypeptide(L)'
;RYISVTGVQTCALPISAALKAADAVKKRIAWVVLQKIKGTPMDDVAECPPVDDKVLTMDEFEFKNSEVLHKPTSKIFTFVEALKMAYFNRMSLGEYAHFKTEGLGYDKAKGVGTPFKYFTNGVAASEVELDTFTGELKVLRTDILMDLGRSLNPGIDHGQVSGAFVQAMGWVTSEKLYHNKDGKLLSHSPTTYKIPNVQDTPRIFKIDFIENNGNTANVHRSKAVGEPPFLLGVSVWTAIKDALKYKSGKAIPQIISPATPEVVLMELAKYDSQL
;
A
#
# COMPACT_ATOMS: atom_id res chain seq x y z
N ARG A 1 17.60 17.17 -2.72
CA ARG A 1 16.34 17.06 -1.96
C ARG A 1 15.58 15.91 -2.54
N TYR A 2 15.54 14.79 -1.85
CA TYR A 2 14.76 13.65 -2.27
C TYR A 2 13.35 13.83 -1.75
N ILE A 3 12.42 14.07 -2.65
CA ILE A 3 11.01 13.97 -2.36
C ILE A 3 10.54 12.77 -3.19
N SER A 4 10.55 11.62 -2.59
CA SER A 4 9.71 10.52 -3.02
C SER A 4 9.44 9.66 -1.81
N VAL A 5 8.56 10.15 -1.00
CA VAL A 5 7.84 9.27 -0.10
C VAL A 5 6.67 8.79 -0.91
N THR A 6 6.83 7.67 -1.55
CA THR A 6 5.70 6.96 -2.14
C THR A 6 4.81 6.47 -1.00
N GLY A 7 3.51 6.44 -1.16
CA GLY A 7 2.57 5.92 -0.17
C GLY A 7 2.91 4.52 0.35
N VAL A 8 3.66 3.78 -0.43
CA VAL A 8 4.28 2.48 -0.13
C VAL A 8 5.27 2.53 1.03
N GLN A 9 6.14 3.53 1.05
CA GLN A 9 7.11 3.70 2.15
C GLN A 9 6.44 4.20 3.42
N THR A 10 5.36 4.98 3.30
CA THR A 10 4.63 5.50 4.45
C THR A 10 3.87 4.44 5.22
N CYS A 11 3.48 3.32 4.62
CA CYS A 11 2.84 2.22 5.34
C CYS A 11 3.86 1.29 6.02
N ALA A 12 4.91 0.87 5.32
CA ALA A 12 5.90 -0.07 5.84
C ALA A 12 6.76 0.52 6.98
N LEU A 13 7.17 1.79 6.87
CA LEU A 13 8.02 2.44 7.87
C LEU A 13 7.29 2.66 9.21
N PRO A 14 6.07 3.24 9.26
CA PRO A 14 5.34 3.39 10.51
C PRO A 14 4.99 2.06 11.17
N ILE A 15 4.58 1.05 10.41
CA ILE A 15 4.25 -0.28 10.95
C ILE A 15 5.50 -0.91 11.58
N SER A 16 6.64 -0.86 10.90
CA SER A 16 7.90 -1.40 11.43
C SER A 16 8.41 -0.63 12.65
N ALA A 17 8.24 0.69 12.67
CA ALA A 17 8.56 1.52 13.83
C ALA A 17 7.65 1.20 15.03
N ALA A 18 6.33 1.07 14.80
CA ALA A 18 5.37 0.68 15.83
C ALA A 18 5.69 -0.70 16.41
N LEU A 19 6.07 -1.67 15.57
CA LEU A 19 6.50 -2.99 16.03
C LEU A 19 7.72 -2.90 16.96
N LYS A 20 8.75 -2.13 16.56
CA LYS A 20 9.95 -1.91 17.40
C LYS A 20 9.59 -1.26 18.74
N ALA A 21 8.71 -0.27 18.73
CA ALA A 21 8.25 0.37 19.98
C ALA A 21 7.47 -0.61 20.86
N ALA A 22 6.57 -1.40 20.28
CA ALA A 22 5.81 -2.42 21.00
C ALA A 22 6.72 -3.49 21.60
N ASP A 23 7.74 -3.92 20.88
CA ASP A 23 8.71 -4.92 21.39
C ASP A 23 9.51 -4.37 22.56
N ALA A 24 9.89 -3.10 22.56
CA ALA A 24 10.57 -2.47 23.68
C ALA A 24 9.67 -2.41 24.94
N VAL A 25 8.40 -2.07 24.77
CA VAL A 25 7.43 -2.09 25.88
C VAL A 25 7.19 -3.51 26.38
N LYS A 26 7.02 -4.49 25.50
CA LYS A 26 6.90 -5.91 25.87
C LYS A 26 8.09 -6.41 26.69
N LYS A 27 9.31 -6.01 26.32
CA LYS A 27 10.53 -6.37 27.08
C LYS A 27 10.48 -5.86 28.51
N ARG A 28 10.06 -4.63 28.72
CA ARG A 28 9.91 -4.05 30.06
C ARG A 28 8.85 -4.78 30.91
N ILE A 29 7.73 -5.13 30.28
CA ILE A 29 6.68 -5.93 30.94
C ILE A 29 7.21 -7.32 31.30
N ALA A 30 7.86 -8.01 30.36
CA ALA A 30 8.46 -9.32 30.59
C ALA A 30 9.51 -9.28 31.71
N TRP A 31 10.32 -8.21 31.76
CA TRP A 31 11.28 -8.00 32.86
C TRP A 31 10.64 -7.97 34.23
N VAL A 32 9.59 -7.17 34.39
CA VAL A 32 8.88 -7.05 35.67
C VAL A 32 8.22 -8.39 36.05
N VAL A 33 7.61 -9.08 35.10
CA VAL A 33 7.04 -10.42 35.30
C VAL A 33 8.13 -11.41 35.74
N LEU A 34 9.31 -11.38 35.10
CA LEU A 34 10.44 -12.23 35.49
C LEU A 34 10.91 -11.96 36.92
N GLN A 35 11.02 -10.67 37.29
CA GLN A 35 11.39 -10.31 38.67
C GLN A 35 10.36 -10.81 39.68
N LYS A 36 9.07 -10.71 39.37
CA LYS A 36 8.00 -11.27 40.20
C LYS A 36 8.12 -12.79 40.35
N ILE A 37 8.44 -13.49 39.26
CA ILE A 37 8.65 -14.94 39.26
C ILE A 37 9.84 -15.32 40.14
N LYS A 38 10.92 -14.53 40.13
CA LYS A 38 12.13 -14.71 40.95
C LYS A 38 11.93 -14.35 42.43
N GLY A 39 10.79 -13.76 42.78
CA GLY A 39 10.50 -13.37 44.18
C GLY A 39 11.13 -12.03 44.58
N THR A 40 11.59 -11.22 43.63
CA THR A 40 12.10 -9.88 43.91
C THR A 40 10.96 -9.02 44.47
N PRO A 41 11.12 -8.30 45.59
CA PRO A 41 10.14 -7.34 46.08
C PRO A 41 9.84 -6.31 45.01
N MET A 42 8.54 -5.99 44.78
CA MET A 42 8.17 -5.15 43.67
C MET A 42 8.72 -3.72 43.77
N ASP A 43 8.96 -3.25 45.00
CA ASP A 43 9.57 -1.93 45.23
C ASP A 43 11.07 -1.89 44.90
N ASP A 44 11.73 -3.07 44.82
CA ASP A 44 13.16 -3.21 44.55
C ASP A 44 13.48 -3.61 43.13
N VAL A 45 12.49 -3.63 42.23
CA VAL A 45 12.71 -3.98 40.83
C VAL A 45 13.50 -2.87 40.15
N ALA A 46 14.74 -3.20 39.76
CA ALA A 46 15.57 -2.28 38.99
C ALA A 46 14.98 -1.98 37.60
N GLU A 47 15.41 -0.87 37.00
CA GLU A 47 15.08 -0.57 35.60
C GLU A 47 15.39 -1.76 34.71
N CYS A 48 14.57 -1.96 33.68
CA CYS A 48 14.82 -2.97 32.68
C CYS A 48 16.17 -2.66 31.98
N PRO A 49 17.15 -3.56 32.05
CA PRO A 49 18.44 -3.30 31.45
C PRO A 49 18.28 -3.06 29.93
N PRO A 50 19.13 -2.23 29.33
CA PRO A 50 19.22 -2.17 27.88
C PRO A 50 19.47 -3.58 27.35
N VAL A 51 18.88 -3.91 26.23
CA VAL A 51 18.77 -5.25 25.64
C VAL A 51 20.09 -6.04 25.76
N ASP A 52 20.20 -6.87 26.79
CA ASP A 52 21.16 -7.95 26.86
C ASP A 52 20.38 -9.26 26.91
N ASP A 53 20.43 -10.03 25.82
CA ASP A 53 19.75 -11.32 25.70
C ASP A 53 20.16 -12.33 26.78
N LYS A 54 21.26 -12.07 27.49
CA LYS A 54 21.74 -12.88 28.62
C LYS A 54 20.92 -12.69 29.88
N VAL A 55 20.22 -11.57 30.05
CA VAL A 55 19.47 -11.21 31.26
C VAL A 55 17.98 -11.45 31.09
N LEU A 56 17.45 -11.30 29.89
CA LEU A 56 16.04 -11.50 29.55
C LEU A 56 15.90 -12.15 28.18
N THR A 57 15.53 -13.40 28.14
CA THR A 57 15.26 -14.15 26.91
C THR A 57 13.78 -14.00 26.54
N MET A 58 13.48 -13.18 25.55
CA MET A 58 12.10 -12.92 25.12
C MET A 58 11.38 -14.16 24.60
N ASP A 59 12.09 -15.14 24.06
CA ASP A 59 11.52 -16.42 23.58
C ASP A 59 10.90 -17.27 24.71
N GLU A 60 11.26 -16.98 25.98
CA GLU A 60 10.66 -17.59 27.15
C GLU A 60 9.28 -17.02 27.48
N PHE A 61 8.91 -15.90 26.88
CA PHE A 61 7.62 -15.25 27.11
C PHE A 61 6.70 -15.37 25.89
N GLU A 62 5.42 -15.59 26.15
CA GLU A 62 4.38 -15.52 25.12
C GLU A 62 3.31 -14.54 25.57
N PHE A 63 3.03 -13.56 24.71
CA PHE A 63 1.98 -12.56 24.86
C PHE A 63 0.83 -12.93 23.92
N LYS A 64 -0.25 -13.49 24.46
CA LYS A 64 -1.37 -13.96 23.67
C LYS A 64 -2.66 -13.95 24.47
N ASN A 65 -3.79 -13.70 23.82
CA ASN A 65 -5.12 -13.73 24.42
C ASN A 65 -5.25 -12.90 25.70
N SER A 66 -4.63 -11.71 25.74
CA SER A 66 -4.57 -10.85 26.94
C SER A 66 -3.87 -11.48 28.14
N GLU A 67 -2.94 -12.38 27.91
CA GLU A 67 -2.13 -13.05 28.91
C GLU A 67 -0.63 -12.94 28.61
N VAL A 68 0.18 -13.06 29.63
CA VAL A 68 1.64 -13.17 29.57
C VAL A 68 2.03 -14.51 30.22
N LEU A 69 2.46 -15.44 29.39
CA LEU A 69 2.95 -16.75 29.82
C LEU A 69 4.47 -16.73 29.88
N HIS A 70 5.03 -17.15 31.00
CA HIS A 70 6.45 -17.53 31.12
C HIS A 70 6.60 -19.03 30.93
N LYS A 71 7.05 -19.46 29.78
CA LYS A 71 7.12 -20.88 29.36
C LYS A 71 7.90 -21.77 30.34
N PRO A 72 9.12 -21.38 30.82
CA PRO A 72 9.92 -22.26 31.69
C PRO A 72 9.24 -22.62 33.01
N THR A 73 8.42 -21.72 33.57
CA THR A 73 7.73 -21.95 34.84
C THR A 73 6.25 -22.24 34.69
N SER A 74 5.73 -22.18 33.46
CA SER A 74 4.29 -22.30 33.14
C SER A 74 3.40 -21.31 33.91
N LYS A 75 3.97 -20.22 34.45
CA LYS A 75 3.21 -19.19 35.16
C LYS A 75 2.54 -18.25 34.13
N ILE A 76 1.28 -17.96 34.37
CA ILE A 76 0.45 -17.08 33.56
C ILE A 76 0.04 -15.87 34.40
N PHE A 77 0.13 -14.70 33.82
CA PHE A 77 -0.38 -13.45 34.37
C PHE A 77 -1.35 -12.85 33.33
N THR A 78 -2.43 -12.26 33.77
CA THR A 78 -3.23 -11.46 32.86
C THR A 78 -2.41 -10.26 32.39
N PHE A 79 -2.65 -9.80 31.17
CA PHE A 79 -1.94 -8.63 30.62
C PHE A 79 -2.14 -7.39 31.52
N VAL A 80 -3.33 -7.25 32.11
CA VAL A 80 -3.64 -6.15 33.04
C VAL A 80 -2.82 -6.23 34.30
N GLU A 81 -2.64 -7.43 34.91
CA GLU A 81 -1.78 -7.60 36.07
C GLU A 81 -0.32 -7.27 35.74
N ALA A 82 0.19 -7.76 34.62
CA ALA A 82 1.53 -7.46 34.14
C ALA A 82 1.75 -5.96 33.93
N LEU A 83 0.76 -5.27 33.31
CA LEU A 83 0.79 -3.82 33.14
C LEU A 83 0.77 -3.07 34.48
N LYS A 84 -0.07 -3.48 35.44
CA LYS A 84 -0.12 -2.85 36.75
C LYS A 84 1.21 -3.03 37.50
N MET A 85 1.80 -4.22 37.45
CA MET A 85 3.12 -4.43 38.01
C MET A 85 4.17 -3.51 37.40
N ALA A 86 4.20 -3.38 36.07
CA ALA A 86 5.11 -2.46 35.36
C ALA A 86 4.85 -0.99 35.75
N TYR A 87 3.59 -0.58 35.80
CA TYR A 87 3.21 0.79 36.13
C TYR A 87 3.61 1.18 37.56
N PHE A 88 3.29 0.33 38.56
CA PHE A 88 3.63 0.60 39.96
C PHE A 88 5.14 0.54 40.21
N ASN A 89 5.89 -0.23 39.41
CA ASN A 89 7.35 -0.22 39.41
C ASN A 89 7.95 0.94 38.60
N ARG A 90 7.14 1.90 38.20
CA ARG A 90 7.56 3.12 37.44
C ARG A 90 8.30 2.80 36.15
N MET A 91 8.02 1.64 35.54
CA MET A 91 8.54 1.29 34.22
C MET A 91 7.87 2.15 33.15
N SER A 92 8.66 2.66 32.22
CA SER A 92 8.09 3.39 31.06
C SER A 92 7.27 2.44 30.19
N LEU A 93 5.98 2.73 30.02
CA LEU A 93 5.07 2.04 29.11
C LEU A 93 4.91 2.77 27.76
N GLY A 94 5.61 3.89 27.58
CA GLY A 94 5.72 4.62 26.31
C GLY A 94 7.08 4.39 25.67
N GLU A 95 7.13 4.38 24.34
CA GLU A 95 8.36 4.23 23.59
C GLU A 95 8.30 5.00 22.26
N TYR A 96 9.45 5.53 21.86
CA TYR A 96 9.70 6.07 20.54
C TYR A 96 10.60 5.14 19.76
N ALA A 97 10.24 4.82 18.54
CA ALA A 97 11.08 4.01 17.67
C ALA A 97 11.16 4.58 16.25
N HIS A 98 12.31 4.38 15.65
CA HIS A 98 12.58 4.71 14.26
C HIS A 98 12.91 3.44 13.48
N PHE A 99 12.38 3.34 12.26
CA PHE A 99 12.72 2.27 11.34
C PHE A 99 13.41 2.85 10.11
N LYS A 100 14.57 2.33 9.80
CA LYS A 100 15.31 2.61 8.56
C LYS A 100 15.34 1.34 7.73
N THR A 101 14.95 1.44 6.46
CA THR A 101 15.10 0.32 5.53
C THR A 101 16.57 0.10 5.23
N GLU A 102 17.04 -1.11 5.53
CA GLU A 102 18.44 -1.49 5.32
C GLU A 102 18.66 -2.01 3.89
N GLY A 103 19.93 -1.97 3.44
CA GLY A 103 20.34 -2.53 2.16
C GLY A 103 19.89 -1.74 0.93
N LEU A 104 19.45 -0.49 1.09
CA LEU A 104 19.18 0.42 -0.02
C LEU A 104 20.44 1.24 -0.33
N GLY A 105 20.78 1.31 -1.61
CA GLY A 105 21.88 2.14 -2.10
C GLY A 105 21.84 2.22 -3.62
N TYR A 106 22.09 3.40 -4.16
CA TYR A 106 22.12 3.61 -5.61
C TYR A 106 23.15 4.68 -5.97
N ASP A 107 24.15 4.28 -6.75
CA ASP A 107 25.14 5.20 -7.34
C ASP A 107 24.56 5.77 -8.64
N LYS A 108 24.12 7.01 -8.58
CA LYS A 108 23.52 7.70 -9.74
C LYS A 108 24.49 7.91 -10.89
N ALA A 109 25.78 8.08 -10.60
CA ALA A 109 26.77 8.33 -11.62
C ALA A 109 27.08 7.08 -12.44
N LYS A 110 27.04 5.92 -11.77
CA LYS A 110 27.29 4.62 -12.41
C LYS A 110 26.02 3.91 -12.85
N GLY A 111 24.84 4.37 -12.40
CA GLY A 111 23.56 3.72 -12.69
C GLY A 111 23.39 2.34 -12.06
N VAL A 112 24.12 2.03 -10.97
CA VAL A 112 24.11 0.72 -10.32
C VAL A 112 23.75 0.81 -8.84
N GLY A 113 23.14 -0.26 -8.33
CA GLY A 113 22.78 -0.36 -6.92
C GLY A 113 21.49 -1.12 -6.67
N THR A 114 20.99 -1.05 -5.42
CA THR A 114 19.74 -1.65 -4.96
C THR A 114 18.80 -0.52 -4.51
N PRO A 115 18.11 0.18 -5.46
CA PRO A 115 17.24 1.31 -5.11
C PRO A 115 15.91 0.86 -4.47
N PHE A 116 15.53 -0.41 -4.67
CA PHE A 116 14.26 -0.97 -4.18
C PHE A 116 14.51 -2.22 -3.35
N LYS A 117 13.72 -2.38 -2.29
CA LYS A 117 13.85 -3.52 -1.38
C LYS A 117 13.10 -4.75 -1.87
N TYR A 118 12.00 -4.55 -2.58
CA TYR A 118 11.17 -5.59 -3.16
C TYR A 118 10.33 -5.00 -4.31
N PHE A 119 9.68 -5.87 -5.06
CA PHE A 119 8.79 -5.50 -6.16
C PHE A 119 7.39 -6.02 -5.87
N THR A 120 6.40 -5.22 -6.26
CA THR A 120 4.99 -5.61 -6.27
C THR A 120 4.61 -5.87 -7.73
N ASN A 121 4.09 -7.06 -8.00
CA ASN A 121 3.69 -7.46 -9.34
C ASN A 121 2.16 -7.53 -9.43
N GLY A 122 1.63 -7.20 -10.58
CA GLY A 122 0.20 -7.30 -10.81
C GLY A 122 -0.11 -7.31 -12.30
N VAL A 123 -1.29 -7.81 -12.63
CA VAL A 123 -1.84 -7.81 -13.98
C VAL A 123 -3.29 -7.35 -13.93
N ALA A 124 -3.71 -6.58 -14.93
CA ALA A 124 -5.10 -6.21 -15.14
C ALA A 124 -5.50 -6.41 -16.59
N ALA A 125 -6.74 -6.87 -16.78
CA ALA A 125 -7.40 -6.92 -18.07
C ALA A 125 -8.69 -6.11 -17.99
N SER A 126 -8.87 -5.18 -18.94
CA SER A 126 -10.04 -4.32 -19.00
C SER A 126 -10.77 -4.49 -20.32
N GLU A 127 -12.09 -4.45 -20.26
CA GLU A 127 -13.01 -4.44 -21.39
C GLU A 127 -13.75 -3.11 -21.42
N VAL A 128 -13.80 -2.48 -22.59
CA VAL A 128 -14.41 -1.17 -22.79
C VAL A 128 -15.41 -1.17 -23.93
N GLU A 129 -16.40 -0.29 -23.83
CA GLU A 129 -17.33 0.06 -24.89
C GLU A 129 -17.12 1.53 -25.24
N LEU A 130 -16.97 1.82 -26.54
CA LEU A 130 -16.87 3.17 -27.10
C LEU A 130 -18.10 3.47 -27.95
N ASP A 131 -18.80 4.56 -27.63
CA ASP A 131 -19.80 5.13 -28.52
C ASP A 131 -19.10 5.91 -29.65
N THR A 132 -19.26 5.47 -30.87
CA THR A 132 -18.60 6.09 -32.05
C THR A 132 -19.22 7.42 -32.48
N PHE A 133 -20.38 7.78 -31.94
CA PHE A 133 -21.04 9.06 -32.26
C PHE A 133 -20.75 10.14 -31.22
N THR A 134 -20.56 9.74 -29.95
CA THR A 134 -20.34 10.69 -28.86
C THR A 134 -18.90 10.64 -28.34
N GLY A 135 -18.16 9.58 -28.62
CA GLY A 135 -16.83 9.31 -28.03
C GLY A 135 -16.91 8.87 -26.56
N GLU A 136 -18.11 8.63 -26.03
CA GLU A 136 -18.29 8.21 -24.64
C GLU A 136 -17.68 6.83 -24.41
N LEU A 137 -16.99 6.70 -23.28
CA LEU A 137 -16.37 5.47 -22.83
C LEU A 137 -17.16 4.87 -21.67
N LYS A 138 -17.39 3.56 -21.73
CA LYS A 138 -17.80 2.74 -20.58
C LYS A 138 -16.81 1.63 -20.34
N VAL A 139 -16.33 1.50 -19.11
CA VAL A 139 -15.53 0.35 -18.68
C VAL A 139 -16.49 -0.73 -18.20
N LEU A 140 -16.64 -1.77 -19.02
CA LEU A 140 -17.60 -2.85 -18.75
C LEU A 140 -17.09 -3.81 -17.71
N ARG A 141 -15.83 -4.18 -17.79
CA ARG A 141 -15.19 -5.16 -16.91
C ARG A 141 -13.73 -4.84 -16.67
N THR A 142 -13.28 -5.12 -15.46
CA THR A 142 -11.85 -5.19 -15.12
C THR A 142 -11.62 -6.33 -14.16
N ASP A 143 -10.65 -7.17 -14.51
CA ASP A 143 -10.14 -8.24 -13.66
C ASP A 143 -8.69 -7.90 -13.27
N ILE A 144 -8.40 -7.93 -11.97
CA ILE A 144 -7.09 -7.62 -11.40
C ILE A 144 -6.60 -8.81 -10.59
N LEU A 145 -5.35 -9.19 -10.79
CA LEU A 145 -4.63 -10.14 -9.95
C LEU A 145 -3.33 -9.49 -9.49
N MET A 146 -3.11 -9.42 -8.16
CA MET A 146 -2.00 -8.67 -7.61
C MET A 146 -1.28 -9.41 -6.49
N ASP A 147 0.07 -9.33 -6.47
CA ASP A 147 0.92 -9.85 -5.41
C ASP A 147 1.19 -8.76 -4.37
N LEU A 148 0.47 -8.83 -3.25
CA LEU A 148 0.64 -7.95 -2.09
C LEU A 148 1.54 -8.56 -1.01
N GLY A 149 2.23 -9.67 -1.31
CA GLY A 149 2.82 -10.50 -0.27
C GLY A 149 1.71 -11.10 0.61
N ARG A 150 1.94 -11.15 1.91
CA ARG A 150 0.89 -11.52 2.85
C ARG A 150 0.04 -10.28 3.18
N SER A 151 -1.23 -10.32 2.86
CA SER A 151 -2.17 -9.26 3.21
C SER A 151 -2.23 -9.05 4.73
N LEU A 152 -2.14 -7.80 5.18
CA LEU A 152 -2.28 -7.44 6.58
C LEU A 152 -3.76 -7.25 6.97
N ASN A 153 -4.55 -6.72 6.03
CA ASN A 153 -5.99 -6.53 6.19
C ASN A 153 -6.64 -6.63 4.81
N PRO A 154 -7.21 -7.78 4.45
CA PRO A 154 -7.77 -8.02 3.12
C PRO A 154 -8.82 -6.98 2.69
N GLY A 155 -9.65 -6.49 3.62
CA GLY A 155 -10.67 -5.48 3.32
C GLY A 155 -10.05 -4.13 2.95
N ILE A 156 -9.04 -3.69 3.69
CA ILE A 156 -8.30 -2.45 3.39
C ILE A 156 -7.50 -2.62 2.10
N ASP A 157 -6.81 -3.73 1.93
CA ASP A 157 -5.98 -3.98 0.76
C ASP A 157 -6.83 -4.00 -0.53
N HIS A 158 -8.00 -4.64 -0.49
CA HIS A 158 -8.97 -4.60 -1.59
C HIS A 158 -9.41 -3.16 -1.90
N GLY A 159 -9.72 -2.36 -0.86
CA GLY A 159 -10.08 -0.95 -1.01
C GLY A 159 -8.96 -0.11 -1.62
N GLN A 160 -7.70 -0.38 -1.25
CA GLN A 160 -6.54 0.31 -1.83
C GLN A 160 -6.38 -0.01 -3.31
N VAL A 161 -6.47 -1.28 -3.69
CA VAL A 161 -6.33 -1.70 -5.11
C VAL A 161 -7.45 -1.12 -5.95
N SER A 162 -8.71 -1.22 -5.51
CA SER A 162 -9.85 -0.68 -6.24
C SER A 162 -9.78 0.85 -6.37
N GLY A 163 -9.45 1.55 -5.29
CA GLY A 163 -9.35 3.00 -5.28
C GLY A 163 -8.23 3.52 -6.18
N ALA A 164 -7.04 2.92 -6.10
CA ALA A 164 -5.92 3.30 -6.96
C ALA A 164 -6.20 3.01 -8.44
N PHE A 165 -6.82 1.88 -8.75
CA PHE A 165 -7.21 1.57 -10.13
C PHE A 165 -8.20 2.60 -10.69
N VAL A 166 -9.27 2.93 -9.94
CA VAL A 166 -10.28 3.91 -10.38
C VAL A 166 -9.66 5.29 -10.56
N GLN A 167 -8.75 5.71 -9.68
CA GLN A 167 -8.03 6.96 -9.84
C GLN A 167 -7.18 6.96 -11.11
N ALA A 168 -6.41 5.91 -11.37
CA ALA A 168 -5.59 5.79 -12.57
C ALA A 168 -6.44 5.68 -13.86
N MET A 169 -7.60 5.02 -13.78
CA MET A 169 -8.60 5.03 -14.84
C MET A 169 -9.02 6.47 -15.19
N GLY A 170 -9.28 7.31 -14.17
CA GLY A 170 -9.58 8.72 -14.37
C GLY A 170 -8.45 9.47 -15.09
N TRP A 171 -7.19 9.23 -14.70
CA TRP A 171 -6.03 9.88 -15.33
C TRP A 171 -5.91 9.56 -16.83
N VAL A 172 -6.32 8.38 -17.25
CA VAL A 172 -6.22 7.98 -18.63
C VAL A 172 -7.49 8.25 -19.45
N THR A 173 -8.59 8.69 -18.81
CA THR A 173 -9.90 8.89 -19.47
C THR A 173 -10.46 10.29 -19.35
N SER A 174 -10.79 10.76 -18.14
CA SER A 174 -11.59 11.98 -17.91
C SER A 174 -10.85 13.14 -17.28
N GLU A 175 -9.75 12.89 -16.58
CA GLU A 175 -9.04 13.90 -15.79
C GLU A 175 -8.10 14.73 -16.66
N LYS A 176 -8.65 15.70 -17.40
CA LYS A 176 -7.91 16.61 -18.29
C LYS A 176 -7.63 17.94 -17.62
N LEU A 177 -6.37 18.36 -17.67
CA LEU A 177 -5.96 19.70 -17.23
C LEU A 177 -6.11 20.69 -18.37
N TYR A 178 -6.88 21.75 -18.13
CA TYR A 178 -7.08 22.85 -19.07
C TYR A 178 -6.40 24.11 -18.58
N HIS A 179 -5.58 24.70 -19.42
CA HIS A 179 -4.93 25.99 -19.17
C HIS A 179 -5.39 27.01 -20.20
N ASN A 180 -5.55 28.27 -19.78
CA ASN A 180 -5.75 29.36 -20.72
C ASN A 180 -4.42 29.76 -21.42
N LYS A 181 -4.48 30.73 -22.29
CA LYS A 181 -3.30 31.23 -23.06
C LYS A 181 -2.22 31.83 -22.14
N ASP A 182 -2.60 32.29 -20.94
CA ASP A 182 -1.70 32.91 -19.97
C ASP A 182 -1.14 31.85 -18.97
N GLY A 183 -1.41 30.56 -19.19
CA GLY A 183 -0.96 29.46 -18.33
C GLY A 183 -1.80 29.27 -17.06
N LYS A 184 -2.92 29.98 -16.89
CA LYS A 184 -3.80 29.79 -15.74
C LYS A 184 -4.58 28.49 -15.87
N LEU A 185 -4.54 27.66 -14.82
CA LEU A 185 -5.31 26.43 -14.75
C LEU A 185 -6.81 26.74 -14.62
N LEU A 186 -7.62 26.21 -15.53
CA LEU A 186 -9.08 26.35 -15.55
C LEU A 186 -9.79 25.18 -14.85
N SER A 187 -9.22 23.98 -14.91
CA SER A 187 -9.73 22.77 -14.24
C SER A 187 -9.21 22.65 -12.79
N HIS A 188 -9.48 23.67 -11.97
CA HIS A 188 -8.93 23.77 -10.61
C HIS A 188 -9.93 23.49 -9.49
N SER A 189 -11.10 22.98 -9.82
CA SER A 189 -12.17 22.72 -8.85
C SER A 189 -12.91 21.41 -9.17
N PRO A 190 -13.63 20.81 -8.22
CA PRO A 190 -14.42 19.58 -8.46
C PRO A 190 -15.46 19.71 -9.57
N THR A 191 -15.89 20.93 -9.90
CA THR A 191 -16.86 21.19 -10.98
C THR A 191 -16.23 21.24 -12.37
N THR A 192 -14.92 21.46 -12.43
CA THR A 192 -14.19 21.65 -13.71
C THR A 192 -13.12 20.57 -13.95
N TYR A 193 -12.76 19.80 -12.94
CA TYR A 193 -11.85 18.67 -13.01
C TYR A 193 -12.62 17.37 -12.78
N LYS A 194 -12.82 16.61 -13.81
CA LYS A 194 -13.72 15.45 -13.80
C LYS A 194 -12.99 14.20 -13.30
N ILE A 195 -13.05 13.98 -12.00
CA ILE A 195 -12.64 12.69 -11.40
C ILE A 195 -13.74 11.63 -11.63
N PRO A 196 -13.40 10.33 -11.70
CA PRO A 196 -14.38 9.27 -11.75
C PRO A 196 -15.29 9.27 -10.53
N ASN A 197 -16.57 8.99 -10.73
CA ASN A 197 -17.54 8.75 -9.67
C ASN A 197 -17.89 7.25 -9.59
N VAL A 198 -18.78 6.89 -8.68
CA VAL A 198 -19.18 5.49 -8.46
C VAL A 198 -19.77 4.84 -9.73
N GLN A 199 -20.45 5.61 -10.59
CA GLN A 199 -21.06 5.10 -11.83
C GLN A 199 -20.03 4.87 -12.94
N ASP A 200 -18.86 5.50 -12.85
CA ASP A 200 -17.77 5.35 -13.82
C ASP A 200 -16.94 4.08 -13.54
N THR A 201 -17.13 3.43 -12.37
CA THR A 201 -16.42 2.20 -12.03
C THR A 201 -16.82 1.04 -12.94
N PRO A 202 -15.91 0.08 -13.20
CA PRO A 202 -16.23 -1.09 -14.02
C PRO A 202 -17.49 -1.80 -13.53
N ARG A 203 -18.40 -2.14 -14.43
CA ARG A 203 -19.65 -2.84 -14.11
C ARG A 203 -19.39 -4.21 -13.48
N ILE A 204 -18.36 -4.90 -13.97
CA ILE A 204 -17.82 -6.11 -13.38
C ILE A 204 -16.40 -5.78 -12.94
N PHE A 205 -16.16 -5.75 -11.63
CA PHE A 205 -14.88 -5.40 -11.07
C PHE A 205 -14.39 -6.50 -10.13
N LYS A 206 -13.44 -7.32 -10.60
CA LYS A 206 -12.88 -8.43 -9.85
C LYS A 206 -11.45 -8.13 -9.44
N ILE A 207 -11.15 -8.34 -8.18
CA ILE A 207 -9.83 -8.12 -7.61
C ILE A 207 -9.48 -9.34 -6.77
N ASP A 208 -8.41 -10.03 -7.14
CA ASP A 208 -7.87 -11.17 -6.43
C ASP A 208 -6.40 -10.96 -6.08
N PHE A 209 -5.94 -11.62 -5.04
CA PHE A 209 -4.57 -11.55 -4.55
C PHE A 209 -3.86 -12.88 -4.69
N ILE A 210 -2.58 -12.81 -5.08
CA ILE A 210 -1.69 -13.97 -5.10
C ILE A 210 -1.20 -14.21 -3.67
N GLU A 211 -1.40 -15.41 -3.13
CA GLU A 211 -0.75 -15.80 -1.88
C GLU A 211 0.76 -15.87 -2.08
N ASN A 212 1.49 -14.98 -1.41
CA ASN A 212 2.94 -14.93 -1.46
C ASN A 212 3.52 -14.61 -0.09
N ASN A 213 4.23 -15.57 0.47
CA ASN A 213 4.92 -15.43 1.76
C ASN A 213 6.44 -15.24 1.61
N GLY A 214 6.94 -14.99 0.40
CA GLY A 214 8.37 -14.90 0.11
C GLY A 214 9.03 -13.58 0.49
N ASN A 215 8.26 -12.51 0.71
CA ASN A 215 8.84 -11.21 1.05
C ASN A 215 9.29 -11.16 2.53
N THR A 216 10.57 -11.33 2.79
CA THR A 216 11.16 -11.20 4.14
C THR A 216 11.58 -9.78 4.47
N ALA A 217 11.46 -8.83 3.53
CA ALA A 217 11.94 -7.47 3.69
C ALA A 217 11.01 -6.57 4.53
N ASN A 218 9.74 -6.96 4.68
CA ASN A 218 8.72 -6.20 5.40
C ASN A 218 8.06 -7.00 6.51
N VAL A 219 7.44 -6.25 7.44
CA VAL A 219 6.62 -6.78 8.52
C VAL A 219 5.58 -7.75 7.97
N HIS A 220 5.47 -8.91 8.62
CA HIS A 220 4.54 -9.98 8.24
C HIS A 220 4.60 -10.41 6.76
N ARG A 221 5.74 -10.16 6.08
CA ARG A 221 5.96 -10.52 4.68
C ARG A 221 5.02 -9.79 3.70
N SER A 222 4.46 -8.66 4.12
CA SER A 222 3.60 -7.83 3.30
C SER A 222 4.39 -7.10 2.20
N LYS A 223 3.69 -6.71 1.15
CA LYS A 223 4.18 -5.78 0.13
C LYS A 223 3.30 -4.52 0.12
N ALA A 224 3.79 -3.51 -0.56
CA ALA A 224 3.07 -2.27 -0.73
C ALA A 224 1.80 -2.45 -1.58
N VAL A 225 0.74 -1.72 -1.21
CA VAL A 225 -0.57 -1.82 -1.86
C VAL A 225 -1.14 -0.46 -2.27
N GLY A 226 -0.66 0.65 -1.71
CA GLY A 226 -1.27 1.96 -1.95
C GLY A 226 -1.09 2.49 -3.36
N GLU A 227 0.13 2.47 -3.90
CA GLU A 227 0.45 3.08 -5.21
C GLU A 227 0.66 2.06 -6.34
N PRO A 228 1.20 0.86 -6.14
CA PRO A 228 1.45 -0.06 -7.25
C PRO A 228 0.23 -0.34 -8.14
N PRO A 229 -1.02 -0.39 -7.63
CA PRO A 229 -2.20 -0.61 -8.46
C PRO A 229 -2.50 0.49 -9.47
N PHE A 230 -1.97 1.71 -9.31
CA PHE A 230 -2.14 2.78 -10.31
C PHE A 230 -1.69 2.35 -11.70
N LEU A 231 -0.59 1.63 -11.81
CA LEU A 231 -0.08 1.17 -13.10
C LEU A 231 -1.07 0.25 -13.82
N LEU A 232 -1.96 -0.41 -13.10
CA LEU A 232 -2.97 -1.30 -13.67
C LEU A 232 -4.07 -0.54 -14.43
N GLY A 233 -4.30 0.74 -14.12
CA GLY A 233 -5.24 1.59 -14.86
C GLY A 233 -4.87 1.81 -16.33
N VAL A 234 -3.59 1.59 -16.70
CA VAL A 234 -3.15 1.63 -18.11
C VAL A 234 -3.87 0.56 -18.95
N SER A 235 -4.38 -0.51 -18.34
CA SER A 235 -5.17 -1.53 -19.04
C SER A 235 -6.42 -0.92 -19.72
N VAL A 236 -7.04 0.07 -19.10
CA VAL A 236 -8.19 0.79 -19.71
C VAL A 236 -7.74 1.57 -20.95
N TRP A 237 -6.63 2.29 -20.86
CA TRP A 237 -6.12 3.05 -22.00
C TRP A 237 -5.71 2.15 -23.18
N THR A 238 -5.12 0.99 -22.90
CA THR A 238 -4.79 0.01 -23.93
C THR A 238 -6.03 -0.61 -24.54
N ALA A 239 -7.08 -0.87 -23.73
CA ALA A 239 -8.36 -1.36 -24.24
C ALA A 239 -9.06 -0.33 -25.17
N ILE A 240 -8.99 0.96 -24.83
CA ILE A 240 -9.49 2.04 -25.73
C ILE A 240 -8.75 2.02 -27.07
N LYS A 241 -7.42 1.90 -27.03
CA LYS A 241 -6.62 1.80 -28.27
C LYS A 241 -6.98 0.57 -29.08
N ASP A 242 -7.24 -0.56 -28.44
CA ASP A 242 -7.63 -1.77 -29.15
C ASP A 242 -9.03 -1.64 -29.79
N ALA A 243 -9.99 -1.04 -29.09
CA ALA A 243 -11.32 -0.73 -29.64
C ALA A 243 -11.24 0.20 -30.86
N LEU A 244 -10.43 1.25 -30.79
CA LEU A 244 -10.20 2.16 -31.92
C LEU A 244 -9.49 1.48 -33.09
N LYS A 245 -8.54 0.59 -32.81
CA LYS A 245 -7.85 -0.22 -33.83
C LYS A 245 -8.83 -1.12 -34.57
N TYR A 246 -9.80 -1.70 -33.90
CA TYR A 246 -10.85 -2.52 -34.53
C TYR A 246 -11.61 -1.71 -35.57
N LYS A 247 -11.97 -0.43 -35.29
CA LYS A 247 -12.63 0.46 -36.24
C LYS A 247 -11.68 0.88 -37.38
N SER A 248 -10.41 1.15 -37.09
CA SER A 248 -9.42 1.57 -38.10
C SER A 248 -8.96 0.46 -39.06
N GLY A 249 -9.17 -0.78 -38.67
CA GLY A 249 -8.81 -1.99 -39.42
C GLY A 249 -7.33 -2.37 -39.37
N LYS A 250 -6.39 -1.45 -39.47
CA LYS A 250 -4.94 -1.75 -39.52
C LYS A 250 -4.05 -0.76 -38.81
N ALA A 251 -4.43 0.51 -38.73
CA ALA A 251 -3.61 1.56 -38.13
C ALA A 251 -3.56 1.40 -36.58
N ILE A 252 -2.40 1.63 -35.98
CA ILE A 252 -2.30 1.75 -34.51
C ILE A 252 -2.78 3.16 -34.14
N PRO A 253 -3.87 3.28 -33.35
CA PRO A 253 -4.40 4.58 -32.98
C PRO A 253 -3.37 5.41 -32.21
N GLN A 254 -3.25 6.69 -32.57
CA GLN A 254 -2.35 7.65 -31.94
C GLN A 254 -3.17 8.61 -31.08
N ILE A 255 -3.64 8.14 -29.92
CA ILE A 255 -4.38 8.95 -28.95
C ILE A 255 -3.47 9.48 -27.85
N ILE A 256 -3.77 10.68 -27.37
CA ILE A 256 -3.13 11.27 -26.20
C ILE A 256 -3.89 10.84 -24.93
N SER A 257 -3.20 10.85 -23.81
CA SER A 257 -3.84 10.68 -22.49
C SER A 257 -4.12 12.06 -21.88
N PRO A 258 -5.29 12.26 -21.27
CA PRO A 258 -6.44 11.35 -21.17
C PRO A 258 -7.20 11.18 -22.48
N ALA A 259 -7.72 9.96 -22.71
CA ALA A 259 -8.59 9.64 -23.85
C ALA A 259 -10.02 10.17 -23.61
N THR A 260 -10.18 11.49 -23.59
CA THR A 260 -11.50 12.12 -23.45
C THR A 260 -12.38 11.81 -24.66
N PRO A 261 -13.72 11.96 -24.55
CA PRO A 261 -14.63 11.81 -25.68
C PRO A 261 -14.20 12.61 -26.92
N GLU A 262 -13.72 13.84 -26.75
CA GLU A 262 -13.16 14.65 -27.80
C GLU A 262 -11.96 13.97 -28.50
N VAL A 263 -11.01 13.46 -27.72
CA VAL A 263 -9.82 12.76 -28.26
C VAL A 263 -10.23 11.51 -29.05
N VAL A 264 -11.19 10.77 -28.54
CA VAL A 264 -11.73 9.56 -29.20
C VAL A 264 -12.40 9.93 -30.52
N LEU A 265 -13.29 10.93 -30.53
CA LEU A 265 -13.98 11.38 -31.76
C LEU A 265 -13.02 11.91 -32.82
N MET A 266 -12.02 12.71 -32.43
CA MET A 266 -11.01 13.22 -33.33
C MET A 266 -10.15 12.11 -33.95
N GLU A 267 -9.92 11.03 -33.21
CA GLU A 267 -9.23 9.87 -33.78
C GLU A 267 -10.14 9.09 -34.74
N LEU A 268 -11.41 8.85 -34.38
CA LEU A 268 -12.39 8.16 -35.21
C LEU A 268 -12.60 8.88 -36.55
N ALA A 269 -12.68 10.22 -36.54
CA ALA A 269 -12.85 11.03 -37.76
C ALA A 269 -11.74 10.82 -38.80
N LYS A 270 -10.53 10.43 -38.40
CA LYS A 270 -9.44 10.10 -39.31
C LYS A 270 -9.71 8.83 -40.12
N TYR A 271 -10.52 7.92 -39.59
CA TYR A 271 -10.83 6.64 -40.23
C TYR A 271 -12.03 6.75 -41.15
N ASP A 272 -13.01 7.59 -40.84
CA ASP A 272 -14.18 7.81 -41.69
C ASP A 272 -13.82 8.58 -42.99
N SER A 273 -12.75 9.35 -42.99
CA SER A 273 -12.24 10.05 -44.19
C SER A 273 -11.47 9.16 -45.18
N GLN A 274 -11.28 7.87 -44.84
CA GLN A 274 -10.57 6.89 -45.65
C GLN A 274 -11.51 5.88 -46.34
N LEU A 275 -12.84 6.00 -46.13
CA LEU A 275 -13.89 5.31 -46.85
C LEU A 275 -14.44 6.15 -48.00
#